data_43374e8b2beeab4c8fa2e0066629ecaa
#
_entry.id   43374e8b2beeab4c8fa2e0066629ecaa
#
_cell.length_a   1.000
_cell.length_b   1.000
_cell.length_c   1.000
_cell.angle_alpha   90.00
_cell.angle_beta   90.00
_cell.angle_gamma   90.00
#
_symmetry.space_group_name_H-M   'P 1'
#
loop_
_entity.id
_entity.type
_entity.pdbx_description
1 polymer ?
#
loop_
_entity_poly.entity_id
_entity_poly.type
_entity_poly.pdbx_seq_one_letter_code
_entity_poly.pdbx_strand_id
1 'polypeptide(L)'
;MIYSIPENWDYNESLEMLYLFYQKADELLSESSPDTYSLPLHNTMTLLEEAEEIFDLLNDYGMLVEYYGKYIPPILEELLEEIENDYVLKKILGSRLFSIRTGLTEAQKSHTHLKGWLNTLKQACTYSKHHSAYVAEIAHLVKETTDKNKLLYCTACYFTSLISLGYSREYIYTMTKKFFYNKDRRIYRSEQIDDYFKLFSCHREKFTFLILMDIDSISYIDSISDNLTISQRIERVDVVKERKELCKDYIAEDLLKEYDRKVRDSEPKRNMAIVRFVDRAYDPYCAAEKFCDYIRFIQTFTRYFKHYFFTKQVYKIIYLAFDGHYKEIKLPGKMNKRPFVTQEKIDSRIRNILEAKSMGLDAFRSITQAIEMHSEAFDARSTTMLLRTFWTALETLFSNQTPNSSRENVVNSLIPIIQKTYILKNLRAIHSQLCKAIENQKLVELGIESFEKYVQYFASYSENSAEMKKIYACLSTNPLLRTRVFELRKKLSDGKNIAKFLDTHKTRIEWQIKRLYRMRNIATHLGFEVSGTDIAANHLHNYFDYVVNYMLCKSESGDYVISTATVVFEAKNDNQVYHELLKENEPLSKDNYLSYLFGPDTNLVKYQFEY
;
A
#
# COMPACT_ATOMS: atom_id res chain seq x y z
N MET A 1 0.23 -3.05 -14.36
CA MET A 1 0.13 -4.52 -14.58
C MET A 1 0.53 -4.82 -16.00
N ILE A 2 1.28 -5.90 -16.21
CA ILE A 2 1.77 -6.35 -17.52
C ILE A 2 0.72 -7.28 -18.12
N TYR A 3 0.22 -6.94 -19.30
CA TYR A 3 -0.81 -7.72 -20.01
C TYR A 3 -0.24 -8.57 -21.16
N SER A 4 1.00 -8.31 -21.57
CA SER A 4 1.70 -9.07 -22.62
C SER A 4 3.06 -9.55 -22.13
N ILE A 5 3.50 -10.67 -22.66
CA ILE A 5 4.83 -11.21 -22.38
C ILE A 5 5.88 -10.24 -22.93
N PRO A 6 6.88 -9.81 -22.12
CA PRO A 6 7.95 -8.96 -22.62
C PRO A 6 8.76 -9.63 -23.74
N GLU A 7 9.24 -8.85 -24.71
CA GLU A 7 9.99 -9.34 -25.89
C GLU A 7 11.26 -10.15 -25.53
N ASN A 8 11.81 -9.93 -24.35
CA ASN A 8 13.01 -10.62 -23.88
C ASN A 8 12.73 -11.99 -23.22
N TRP A 9 11.49 -12.48 -23.23
CA TRP A 9 11.12 -13.77 -22.66
C TRP A 9 10.92 -14.82 -23.77
N ASP A 10 11.63 -15.92 -23.66
CA ASP A 10 11.37 -17.14 -24.47
C ASP A 10 10.26 -17.97 -23.77
N TYR A 11 9.07 -17.36 -23.67
CA TYR A 11 7.97 -17.88 -22.85
C TYR A 11 7.44 -19.22 -23.37
N ASN A 12 7.33 -20.16 -22.44
CA ASN A 12 6.69 -21.46 -22.61
C ASN A 12 6.04 -21.90 -21.29
N GLU A 13 5.35 -23.03 -21.27
CA GLU A 13 4.64 -23.52 -20.08
C GLU A 13 5.55 -23.71 -18.85
N SER A 14 6.82 -24.08 -19.04
CA SER A 14 7.78 -24.24 -17.92
C SER A 14 8.13 -22.91 -17.22
N LEU A 15 7.88 -21.78 -17.88
CA LEU A 15 8.10 -20.45 -17.34
C LEU A 15 6.85 -19.83 -16.71
N GLU A 16 5.70 -20.51 -16.72
CA GLU A 16 4.43 -19.96 -16.22
C GLU A 16 4.55 -19.48 -14.76
N MET A 17 5.17 -20.28 -13.89
CA MET A 17 5.31 -19.93 -12.48
C MET A 17 6.27 -18.76 -12.25
N LEU A 18 7.37 -18.69 -13.01
CA LEU A 18 8.29 -17.54 -12.97
C LEU A 18 7.60 -16.26 -13.47
N TYR A 19 6.80 -16.39 -14.54
CA TYR A 19 6.06 -15.25 -15.07
C TYR A 19 4.95 -14.79 -14.12
N LEU A 20 4.27 -15.73 -13.45
CA LEU A 20 3.29 -15.43 -12.39
C LEU A 20 3.95 -14.67 -11.23
N PHE A 21 5.14 -15.10 -10.77
CA PHE A 21 5.93 -14.38 -9.78
C PHE A 21 6.20 -12.93 -10.25
N TYR A 22 6.69 -12.76 -11.47
CA TYR A 22 6.99 -11.44 -12.01
C TYR A 22 5.75 -10.55 -12.13
N GLN A 23 4.63 -11.06 -12.63
CA GLN A 23 3.37 -10.31 -12.71
C GLN A 23 2.88 -9.89 -11.32
N LYS A 24 2.99 -10.79 -10.31
CA LYS A 24 2.62 -10.47 -8.94
C LYS A 24 3.56 -9.44 -8.32
N ALA A 25 4.87 -9.54 -8.58
CA ALA A 25 5.85 -8.54 -8.17
C ALA A 25 5.55 -7.16 -8.77
N ASP A 26 5.31 -7.08 -10.08
CA ASP A 26 4.95 -5.84 -10.75
C ASP A 26 3.69 -5.19 -10.15
N GLU A 27 2.69 -5.99 -9.85
CA GLU A 27 1.47 -5.50 -9.21
C GLU A 27 1.70 -4.95 -7.81
N LEU A 28 2.38 -5.72 -6.94
CA LEU A 28 2.62 -5.34 -5.56
C LEU A 28 3.48 -4.08 -5.43
N LEU A 29 4.43 -3.93 -6.33
CA LEU A 29 5.38 -2.82 -6.34
C LEU A 29 4.88 -1.61 -7.12
N SER A 30 3.92 -1.77 -8.04
CA SER A 30 3.29 -0.66 -8.74
C SER A 30 2.28 0.07 -7.84
N GLU A 31 2.02 1.35 -8.15
CA GLU A 31 1.08 2.19 -7.37
C GLU A 31 -0.39 1.77 -7.53
N SER A 32 -0.71 0.93 -8.52
CA SER A 32 -2.08 0.50 -8.80
C SER A 32 -2.27 -0.99 -8.54
N SER A 33 -3.07 -1.33 -7.54
CA SER A 33 -3.57 -2.68 -7.32
C SER A 33 -5.09 -2.71 -7.34
N PRO A 34 -5.73 -3.76 -7.89
CA PRO A 34 -7.18 -3.90 -7.86
C PRO A 34 -7.74 -4.17 -6.46
N ASP A 35 -6.92 -4.58 -5.52
CA ASP A 35 -7.33 -4.81 -4.13
C ASP A 35 -7.01 -3.59 -3.25
N THR A 36 -7.79 -3.42 -2.16
CA THR A 36 -7.59 -2.37 -1.16
C THR A 36 -6.22 -2.50 -0.47
N TYR A 37 -5.65 -3.70 -0.50
CA TYR A 37 -4.30 -4.02 -0.03
C TYR A 37 -3.34 -4.20 -1.20
N SER A 38 -2.68 -3.14 -1.63
CA SER A 38 -1.68 -3.20 -2.70
C SER A 38 -0.42 -3.98 -2.28
N LEU A 39 0.03 -3.82 -1.03
CA LEU A 39 1.02 -4.67 -0.38
C LEU A 39 0.39 -5.17 0.91
N PRO A 40 0.51 -6.45 1.28
CA PRO A 40 0.27 -6.82 2.65
C PRO A 40 1.28 -6.03 3.47
N LEU A 41 0.78 -5.10 4.28
CA LEU A 41 1.58 -4.29 5.19
C LEU A 41 2.35 -5.17 6.17
N HIS A 42 1.87 -6.39 6.37
CA HIS A 42 2.31 -7.26 7.43
C HIS A 42 2.52 -8.69 6.92
N ASN A 43 3.56 -9.28 7.44
CA ASN A 43 3.79 -10.70 7.55
C ASN A 43 3.95 -11.04 9.03
N THR A 44 4.14 -12.28 9.38
CA THR A 44 4.30 -12.70 10.78
C THR A 44 5.35 -11.90 11.55
N MET A 45 6.48 -11.56 10.91
CA MET A 45 7.58 -10.87 11.61
C MET A 45 7.28 -9.39 11.83
N THR A 46 6.62 -8.72 10.88
CA THR A 46 6.23 -7.31 11.04
C THR A 46 5.12 -7.14 12.07
N LEU A 47 4.18 -8.08 12.15
CA LEU A 47 3.16 -8.08 13.20
C LEU A 47 3.75 -8.37 14.58
N LEU A 48 4.75 -9.25 14.64
CA LEU A 48 5.51 -9.50 15.87
C LEU A 48 6.20 -8.21 16.35
N GLU A 49 6.89 -7.49 15.46
CA GLU A 49 7.54 -6.22 15.80
C GLU A 49 6.52 -5.15 16.21
N GLU A 50 5.40 -5.02 15.52
CA GLU A 50 4.34 -4.11 15.91
C GLU A 50 3.82 -4.42 17.31
N ALA A 51 3.61 -5.71 17.65
CA ALA A 51 3.17 -6.12 18.97
C ALA A 51 4.21 -5.77 20.05
N GLU A 52 5.51 -6.00 19.78
CA GLU A 52 6.61 -5.65 20.69
C GLU A 52 6.70 -4.14 20.89
N GLU A 53 6.73 -3.37 19.80
CA GLU A 53 6.85 -1.90 19.83
C GLU A 53 5.71 -1.27 20.63
N ILE A 54 4.47 -1.67 20.39
CA ILE A 54 3.31 -1.14 21.10
C ILE A 54 3.30 -1.58 22.57
N PHE A 55 3.67 -2.83 22.86
CA PHE A 55 3.75 -3.30 24.23
C PHE A 55 4.82 -2.53 25.03
N ASP A 56 6.02 -2.37 24.48
CA ASP A 56 7.12 -1.66 25.12
C ASP A 56 6.76 -0.18 25.33
N LEU A 57 6.17 0.47 24.32
CA LEU A 57 5.70 1.84 24.41
C LEU A 57 4.67 2.03 25.55
N LEU A 58 3.65 1.17 25.62
CA LEU A 58 2.65 1.26 26.68
C LEU A 58 3.24 1.02 28.08
N ASN A 59 4.21 0.11 28.17
CA ASN A 59 4.90 -0.18 29.42
C ASN A 59 5.78 0.99 29.88
N ASP A 60 6.56 1.58 28.99
CA ASP A 60 7.50 2.67 29.27
C ASP A 60 6.79 3.94 29.70
N TYR A 61 5.58 4.20 29.20
CA TYR A 61 4.73 5.33 29.60
C TYR A 61 3.76 5.03 30.75
N GLY A 62 3.82 3.82 31.35
CA GLY A 62 2.92 3.42 32.44
C GLY A 62 1.46 3.26 32.06
N MET A 63 1.17 3.13 30.75
CA MET A 63 -0.19 3.09 30.17
C MET A 63 -0.67 1.65 29.90
N LEU A 64 0.13 0.62 30.24
CA LEU A 64 -0.12 -0.75 29.86
C LEU A 64 -1.47 -1.25 30.38
N VAL A 65 -1.79 -1.03 31.64
CA VAL A 65 -3.05 -1.52 32.25
C VAL A 65 -4.29 -0.90 31.60
N GLU A 66 -4.24 0.39 31.28
CA GLU A 66 -5.37 1.14 30.73
C GLU A 66 -5.62 0.83 29.25
N TYR A 67 -4.55 0.70 28.46
CA TYR A 67 -4.67 0.61 27.01
C TYR A 67 -4.39 -0.77 26.43
N TYR A 68 -3.95 -1.75 27.22
CA TYR A 68 -3.66 -3.11 26.75
C TYR A 68 -4.84 -3.70 25.99
N GLY A 69 -5.99 -3.81 26.62
CA GLY A 69 -7.20 -4.39 26.03
C GLY A 69 -7.70 -3.70 24.77
N LYS A 70 -7.29 -2.45 24.57
CA LYS A 70 -7.68 -1.64 23.42
C LYS A 70 -6.73 -1.80 22.23
N TYR A 71 -5.43 -1.97 22.47
CA TYR A 71 -4.42 -1.88 21.41
C TYR A 71 -3.77 -3.22 21.05
N ILE A 72 -3.53 -4.09 22.02
CA ILE A 72 -2.78 -5.33 21.81
C ILE A 72 -3.62 -6.46 21.22
N PRO A 73 -4.82 -6.81 21.73
CA PRO A 73 -5.59 -7.95 21.22
C PRO A 73 -5.84 -7.90 19.71
N PRO A 74 -6.17 -6.76 19.08
CA PRO A 74 -6.35 -6.71 17.63
C PRO A 74 -5.08 -7.06 16.82
N ILE A 75 -3.88 -6.73 17.36
CA ILE A 75 -2.61 -7.10 16.73
C ILE A 75 -2.40 -8.62 16.86
N LEU A 76 -2.68 -9.17 18.04
CA LEU A 76 -2.52 -10.60 18.29
C LEU A 76 -3.52 -11.44 17.49
N GLU A 77 -4.75 -10.96 17.27
CA GLU A 77 -5.74 -11.61 16.39
C GLU A 77 -5.18 -11.74 14.97
N GLU A 78 -4.68 -10.64 14.41
CA GLU A 78 -4.08 -10.63 13.08
C GLU A 78 -2.80 -11.47 13.01
N LEU A 79 -1.94 -11.39 14.03
CA LEU A 79 -0.73 -12.20 14.15
C LEU A 79 -1.05 -13.71 14.18
N LEU A 80 -2.06 -14.12 14.93
CA LEU A 80 -2.49 -15.51 15.01
C LEU A 80 -3.04 -16.02 13.68
N GLU A 81 -3.84 -15.19 12.97
CA GLU A 81 -4.32 -15.56 11.63
C GLU A 81 -3.16 -15.67 10.65
N GLU A 82 -2.20 -14.74 10.70
CA GLU A 82 -1.04 -14.78 9.81
C GLU A 82 -0.14 -15.99 10.10
N ILE A 83 0.10 -16.33 11.36
CA ILE A 83 0.82 -17.55 11.76
C ILE A 83 0.14 -18.81 11.18
N GLU A 84 -1.19 -18.83 11.10
CA GLU A 84 -1.92 -19.94 10.48
C GLU A 84 -1.81 -19.99 8.96
N ASN A 85 -1.58 -18.88 8.30
CA ASN A 85 -1.44 -18.81 6.86
C ASN A 85 0.02 -18.91 6.39
N ASP A 86 1.00 -18.65 7.27
CA ASP A 86 2.41 -18.63 6.94
C ASP A 86 3.00 -20.04 6.76
N TYR A 87 3.06 -20.48 5.51
CA TYR A 87 3.60 -21.79 5.11
C TYR A 87 5.07 -21.99 5.52
N VAL A 88 5.85 -20.90 5.48
CA VAL A 88 7.28 -20.92 5.78
C VAL A 88 7.49 -21.01 7.27
N LEU A 89 6.77 -20.22 8.04
CA LEU A 89 6.85 -20.25 9.50
C LEU A 89 6.48 -21.62 10.07
N LYS A 90 5.44 -22.26 9.53
CA LYS A 90 5.04 -23.61 9.93
C LYS A 90 6.17 -24.63 9.77
N LYS A 91 6.94 -24.53 8.66
CA LYS A 91 8.12 -25.38 8.45
C LYS A 91 9.25 -25.07 9.45
N ILE A 92 9.45 -23.78 9.78
CA ILE A 92 10.50 -23.35 10.72
C ILE A 92 10.20 -23.79 12.15
N LEU A 93 8.96 -23.61 12.60
CA LEU A 93 8.56 -23.85 13.99
C LEU A 93 8.24 -25.32 14.30
N GLY A 94 7.73 -26.07 13.33
CA GLY A 94 7.33 -27.47 13.52
C GLY A 94 6.39 -27.64 14.72
N SER A 95 6.74 -28.53 15.65
CA SER A 95 5.91 -28.81 16.84
C SER A 95 5.78 -27.63 17.82
N ARG A 96 6.72 -26.66 17.80
CA ARG A 96 6.65 -25.47 18.66
C ARG A 96 5.50 -24.52 18.29
N LEU A 97 4.99 -24.63 17.07
CA LEU A 97 3.89 -23.78 16.57
C LEU A 97 2.67 -23.82 17.51
N PHE A 98 2.29 -25.01 17.97
CA PHE A 98 1.13 -25.19 18.85
C PHE A 98 1.30 -24.42 20.18
N SER A 99 2.44 -24.57 20.85
CA SER A 99 2.71 -23.92 22.13
C SER A 99 2.72 -22.38 21.99
N ILE A 100 3.34 -21.86 20.93
CA ILE A 100 3.40 -20.42 20.66
C ILE A 100 1.99 -19.86 20.42
N ARG A 101 1.19 -20.54 19.60
CA ARG A 101 -0.20 -20.13 19.33
C ARG A 101 -1.02 -20.10 20.61
N THR A 102 -0.99 -21.16 21.41
CA THR A 102 -1.72 -21.24 22.67
C THR A 102 -1.33 -20.09 23.60
N GLY A 103 -0.02 -19.85 23.77
CA GLY A 103 0.46 -18.76 24.61
C GLY A 103 0.06 -17.36 24.13
N LEU A 104 0.12 -17.10 22.82
CA LEU A 104 -0.35 -15.83 22.25
C LEU A 104 -1.87 -15.67 22.37
N THR A 105 -2.66 -16.74 22.26
CA THR A 105 -4.10 -16.72 22.47
C THR A 105 -4.46 -16.39 23.93
N GLU A 106 -3.74 -16.95 24.89
CA GLU A 106 -3.91 -16.61 26.31
C GLU A 106 -3.50 -15.17 26.59
N ALA A 107 -2.45 -14.67 25.94
CA ALA A 107 -1.98 -13.30 26.06
C ALA A 107 -2.99 -12.26 25.55
N GLN A 108 -3.94 -12.61 24.68
CA GLN A 108 -5.03 -11.69 24.32
C GLN A 108 -5.86 -11.23 25.55
N LYS A 109 -5.91 -12.07 26.59
CA LYS A 109 -6.71 -11.79 27.82
C LYS A 109 -5.89 -11.12 28.92
N SER A 110 -4.57 -11.28 28.93
CA SER A 110 -3.70 -10.76 29.99
C SER A 110 -2.31 -10.44 29.47
N HIS A 111 -1.79 -9.28 29.89
CA HIS A 111 -0.45 -8.81 29.51
C HIS A 111 0.71 -9.60 30.15
N THR A 112 0.45 -10.42 31.17
CA THR A 112 1.45 -10.95 32.10
C THR A 112 2.56 -11.76 31.41
N HIS A 113 2.24 -12.51 30.36
CA HIS A 113 3.20 -13.39 29.68
C HIS A 113 3.45 -13.00 28.21
N LEU A 114 2.85 -11.92 27.73
CA LEU A 114 2.94 -11.54 26.31
C LEU A 114 4.40 -11.39 25.85
N LYS A 115 5.20 -10.60 26.57
CA LYS A 115 6.62 -10.35 26.22
C LYS A 115 7.42 -11.65 26.10
N GLY A 116 7.13 -12.61 26.98
CA GLY A 116 7.78 -13.94 26.94
C GLY A 116 7.44 -14.71 25.66
N TRP A 117 6.18 -14.71 25.24
CA TRP A 117 5.75 -15.39 24.02
C TRP A 117 6.24 -14.71 22.75
N LEU A 118 6.24 -13.37 22.69
CA LEU A 118 6.81 -12.61 21.57
C LEU A 118 8.31 -12.92 21.43
N ASN A 119 9.06 -12.89 22.54
CA ASN A 119 10.48 -13.26 22.56
C ASN A 119 10.72 -14.71 22.13
N THR A 120 9.86 -15.64 22.55
CA THR A 120 9.96 -17.06 22.15
C THR A 120 9.79 -17.22 20.65
N LEU A 121 8.81 -16.55 20.05
CA LEU A 121 8.61 -16.55 18.61
C LEU A 121 9.81 -15.94 17.88
N LYS A 122 10.30 -14.78 18.33
CA LYS A 122 11.45 -14.08 17.76
C LYS A 122 12.74 -14.89 17.78
N GLN A 123 13.00 -15.61 18.88
CA GLN A 123 14.16 -16.51 18.99
C GLN A 123 14.02 -17.75 18.10
N ALA A 124 12.82 -18.29 17.96
CA ALA A 124 12.56 -19.45 17.12
C ALA A 124 12.66 -19.12 15.62
N CYS A 125 12.27 -17.89 15.25
CA CYS A 125 12.28 -17.40 13.87
C CYS A 125 12.81 -15.97 13.82
N THR A 126 14.08 -15.81 13.43
CA THR A 126 14.68 -14.49 13.19
C THR A 126 14.27 -13.95 11.81
N TYR A 127 14.31 -12.64 11.61
CA TYR A 127 14.05 -11.99 10.32
C TYR A 127 14.83 -12.60 9.16
N SER A 128 16.14 -12.75 9.34
CA SER A 128 17.01 -13.32 8.30
C SER A 128 16.64 -14.76 7.96
N LYS A 129 16.32 -15.58 8.97
CA LYS A 129 15.89 -16.97 8.76
C LYS A 129 14.56 -17.05 8.02
N HIS A 130 13.60 -16.19 8.40
CA HIS A 130 12.29 -16.12 7.78
C HIS A 130 12.37 -15.66 6.32
N HIS A 131 13.12 -14.59 6.06
CA HIS A 131 13.38 -14.10 4.71
C HIS A 131 14.05 -15.15 3.81
N SER A 132 15.14 -15.78 4.30
CA SER A 132 15.83 -16.82 3.55
C SER A 132 14.95 -18.03 3.24
N ALA A 133 14.03 -18.35 4.14
CA ALA A 133 13.08 -19.43 3.93
C ALA A 133 12.00 -19.08 2.87
N TYR A 134 11.58 -17.81 2.77
CA TYR A 134 10.73 -17.36 1.64
C TYR A 134 11.47 -17.44 0.31
N VAL A 135 12.74 -17.02 0.26
CA VAL A 135 13.57 -17.16 -0.94
C VAL A 135 13.64 -18.63 -1.41
N ALA A 136 13.94 -19.54 -0.49
CA ALA A 136 14.00 -20.97 -0.80
C ALA A 136 12.64 -21.55 -1.25
N GLU A 137 11.55 -21.16 -0.56
CA GLU A 137 10.20 -21.63 -0.90
C GLU A 137 9.73 -21.12 -2.27
N ILE A 138 9.96 -19.85 -2.59
CA ILE A 138 9.59 -19.30 -3.90
C ILE A 138 10.43 -19.97 -5.01
N ALA A 139 11.73 -20.17 -4.79
CA ALA A 139 12.59 -20.86 -5.74
C ALA A 139 12.09 -22.30 -6.02
N HIS A 140 11.68 -23.03 -4.99
CA HIS A 140 11.07 -24.35 -5.11
C HIS A 140 9.72 -24.29 -5.87
N LEU A 141 8.82 -23.37 -5.50
CA LEU A 141 7.52 -23.20 -6.13
C LEU A 141 7.63 -22.85 -7.62
N VAL A 142 8.59 -22.00 -7.97
CA VAL A 142 8.82 -21.60 -9.37
C VAL A 142 9.39 -22.72 -10.22
N LYS A 143 10.24 -23.60 -9.66
CA LYS A 143 10.95 -24.64 -10.41
C LYS A 143 10.22 -25.99 -10.45
N GLU A 144 9.50 -26.34 -9.38
CA GLU A 144 9.12 -27.73 -9.14
C GLU A 144 7.62 -27.95 -8.92
N THR A 145 6.81 -26.88 -8.82
CA THR A 145 5.39 -27.00 -8.47
C THR A 145 4.48 -26.22 -9.40
N THR A 146 3.17 -26.42 -9.22
CA THR A 146 2.09 -25.67 -9.90
C THR A 146 1.15 -24.98 -8.92
N ASP A 147 1.52 -24.88 -7.62
CA ASP A 147 0.70 -24.23 -6.59
C ASP A 147 0.79 -22.70 -6.67
N LYS A 148 -0.10 -22.14 -7.50
CA LYS A 148 -0.15 -20.71 -7.79
C LYS A 148 -0.54 -19.88 -6.56
N ASN A 149 -1.49 -20.36 -5.75
CA ASN A 149 -1.96 -19.62 -4.58
C ASN A 149 -0.86 -19.48 -3.54
N LYS A 150 -0.11 -20.56 -3.31
CA LYS A 150 1.03 -20.54 -2.40
C LYS A 150 2.14 -19.63 -2.93
N LEU A 151 2.43 -19.65 -4.23
CA LEU A 151 3.40 -18.75 -4.85
C LEU A 151 2.99 -17.28 -4.68
N LEU A 152 1.73 -16.94 -4.94
CA LEU A 152 1.21 -15.57 -4.78
C LEU A 152 1.33 -15.06 -3.35
N TYR A 153 1.01 -15.91 -2.35
CA TYR A 153 1.17 -15.61 -0.93
C TYR A 153 2.65 -15.39 -0.57
N CYS A 154 3.52 -16.36 -0.87
CA CYS A 154 4.95 -16.27 -0.56
C CYS A 154 5.61 -15.06 -1.25
N THR A 155 5.19 -14.72 -2.48
CA THR A 155 5.68 -13.53 -3.19
C THR A 155 5.33 -12.25 -2.44
N ALA A 156 4.10 -12.13 -1.94
CA ALA A 156 3.68 -10.97 -1.17
C ALA A 156 4.47 -10.83 0.13
N CYS A 157 4.62 -11.92 0.91
CA CYS A 157 5.39 -11.93 2.15
C CYS A 157 6.89 -11.66 1.93
N TYR A 158 7.46 -12.12 0.82
CA TYR A 158 8.85 -11.84 0.43
C TYR A 158 9.09 -10.34 0.22
N PHE A 159 8.24 -9.66 -0.54
CA PHE A 159 8.39 -8.21 -0.76
C PHE A 159 8.16 -7.41 0.52
N THR A 160 7.20 -7.81 1.36
CA THR A 160 7.02 -7.23 2.70
C THR A 160 8.30 -7.39 3.53
N SER A 161 8.93 -8.56 3.50
CA SER A 161 10.18 -8.79 4.24
C SER A 161 11.36 -7.95 3.73
N LEU A 162 11.47 -7.70 2.42
CA LEU A 162 12.50 -6.81 1.86
C LEU A 162 12.33 -5.37 2.33
N ILE A 163 11.09 -4.86 2.32
CA ILE A 163 10.79 -3.51 2.82
C ILE A 163 11.11 -3.40 4.31
N SER A 164 10.75 -4.40 5.11
CA SER A 164 11.05 -4.44 6.54
C SER A 164 12.54 -4.55 6.86
N LEU A 165 13.33 -5.18 5.99
CA LEU A 165 14.79 -5.16 6.07
C LEU A 165 15.39 -3.77 5.82
N GLY A 166 14.64 -2.89 5.16
CA GLY A 166 15.02 -1.51 4.89
C GLY A 166 15.34 -1.20 3.43
N TYR A 167 14.90 -2.04 2.49
CA TYR A 167 14.89 -1.70 1.08
C TYR A 167 13.73 -0.77 0.76
N SER A 168 13.97 0.24 -0.07
CA SER A 168 12.90 1.08 -0.60
C SER A 168 12.08 0.34 -1.66
N ARG A 169 10.78 0.62 -1.70
CA ARG A 169 9.88 0.07 -2.71
C ARG A 169 10.32 0.40 -4.13
N GLU A 170 10.78 1.62 -4.35
CA GLU A 170 11.26 2.15 -5.63
C GLU A 170 12.49 1.41 -6.12
N TYR A 171 13.42 1.12 -5.25
CA TYR A 171 14.59 0.32 -5.60
C TYR A 171 14.21 -1.10 -5.97
N ILE A 172 13.38 -1.75 -5.14
CA ILE A 172 12.89 -3.10 -5.42
C ILE A 172 12.16 -3.13 -6.78
N TYR A 173 11.27 -2.16 -7.04
CA TYR A 173 10.56 -2.05 -8.32
C TYR A 173 11.51 -1.88 -9.50
N THR A 174 12.45 -0.94 -9.38
CA THR A 174 13.44 -0.65 -10.43
C THR A 174 14.30 -1.86 -10.74
N MET A 175 14.78 -2.58 -9.71
CA MET A 175 15.60 -3.77 -9.89
C MET A 175 14.79 -4.95 -10.47
N THR A 176 13.53 -5.11 -10.04
CA THR A 176 12.61 -6.11 -10.60
C THR A 176 12.38 -5.85 -12.10
N LYS A 177 12.09 -4.61 -12.48
CA LYS A 177 11.93 -4.22 -13.89
C LYS A 177 13.21 -4.43 -14.69
N LYS A 178 14.34 -3.99 -14.15
CA LYS A 178 15.65 -4.17 -14.80
C LYS A 178 16.02 -5.64 -15.00
N PHE A 179 15.59 -6.52 -14.10
CA PHE A 179 15.86 -7.96 -14.23
C PHE A 179 14.94 -8.62 -15.27
N PHE A 180 13.64 -8.41 -15.17
CA PHE A 180 12.65 -9.15 -15.95
C PHE A 180 12.24 -8.47 -17.27
N TYR A 181 12.46 -7.15 -17.42
CA TYR A 181 12.03 -6.37 -18.59
C TYR A 181 13.17 -5.76 -19.40
N ASN A 182 14.42 -6.09 -19.09
CA ASN A 182 15.57 -5.59 -19.83
C ASN A 182 15.74 -6.35 -21.16
N LYS A 183 15.77 -5.62 -22.28
CA LYS A 183 15.96 -6.20 -23.63
C LYS A 183 17.29 -6.93 -23.79
N ASP A 184 18.31 -6.55 -23.03
CA ASP A 184 19.65 -7.16 -23.09
C ASP A 184 19.73 -8.48 -22.29
N ARG A 185 18.71 -8.81 -21.49
CA ARG A 185 18.66 -10.03 -20.67
C ARG A 185 17.52 -10.94 -21.11
N ARG A 186 17.84 -12.08 -21.68
CA ARG A 186 16.86 -13.10 -22.02
C ARG A 186 16.43 -13.92 -20.81
N ILE A 187 15.13 -14.15 -20.69
CA ILE A 187 14.51 -15.04 -19.69
C ILE A 187 14.03 -16.29 -20.43
N TYR A 188 14.66 -17.43 -20.14
CA TYR A 188 14.44 -18.67 -20.86
C TYR A 188 14.36 -19.93 -19.97
N ARG A 189 14.60 -19.80 -18.65
CA ARG A 189 14.54 -20.90 -17.69
C ARG A 189 14.12 -20.43 -16.29
N SER A 190 13.44 -21.29 -15.56
CA SER A 190 12.91 -21.00 -14.21
C SER A 190 14.01 -20.77 -13.16
N GLU A 191 15.20 -21.37 -13.30
CA GLU A 191 16.34 -21.24 -12.40
C GLU A 191 16.90 -19.80 -12.34
N GLN A 192 16.55 -18.93 -13.31
CA GLN A 192 16.94 -17.53 -13.29
C GLN A 192 16.33 -16.75 -12.10
N ILE A 193 15.34 -17.33 -11.42
CA ILE A 193 14.84 -16.76 -10.16
C ILE A 193 15.93 -16.66 -9.08
N ASP A 194 16.89 -17.59 -9.05
CA ASP A 194 18.01 -17.54 -8.09
C ASP A 194 18.91 -16.34 -8.35
N ASP A 195 19.12 -15.96 -9.62
CA ASP A 195 19.88 -14.76 -9.97
C ASP A 195 19.14 -13.48 -9.61
N TYR A 196 17.81 -13.51 -9.66
CA TYR A 196 16.99 -12.39 -9.20
C TYR A 196 17.17 -12.14 -7.71
N PHE A 197 17.13 -13.18 -6.88
CA PHE A 197 17.30 -13.05 -5.44
C PHE A 197 18.69 -12.53 -5.03
N LYS A 198 19.72 -12.78 -5.81
CA LYS A 198 21.09 -12.24 -5.57
C LYS A 198 21.17 -10.72 -5.69
N LEU A 199 20.17 -10.06 -6.31
CA LEU A 199 20.11 -8.59 -6.39
C LEU A 199 19.86 -7.93 -5.04
N PHE A 200 19.34 -8.67 -4.06
CA PHE A 200 18.98 -8.17 -2.74
C PHE A 200 19.86 -8.83 -1.69
N SER A 201 21.05 -8.25 -1.50
CA SER A 201 21.98 -8.69 -0.44
C SER A 201 21.44 -8.24 0.91
N CYS A 202 21.48 -9.10 1.94
CA CYS A 202 21.09 -8.72 3.31
C CYS A 202 22.15 -7.84 4.01
N HIS A 203 23.00 -7.13 3.25
CA HIS A 203 24.08 -6.30 3.78
C HIS A 203 23.89 -4.83 3.40
N ARG A 204 24.20 -3.95 4.35
CA ARG A 204 24.21 -2.51 4.09
C ARG A 204 25.50 -2.12 3.36
N GLU A 205 25.35 -1.46 2.24
CA GLU A 205 26.44 -0.96 1.40
C GLU A 205 26.66 0.54 1.61
N LYS A 206 27.86 1.01 1.29
CA LYS A 206 28.23 2.42 1.44
C LYS A 206 27.85 3.17 0.16
N PHE A 207 27.00 4.18 0.29
CA PHE A 207 26.61 5.07 -0.82
C PHE A 207 27.17 6.47 -0.60
N THR A 208 27.65 7.08 -1.69
CA THR A 208 28.14 8.45 -1.71
C THR A 208 27.26 9.29 -2.64
N PHE A 209 26.70 10.37 -2.11
CA PHE A 209 25.78 11.25 -2.82
C PHE A 209 26.41 12.63 -3.03
N LEU A 210 25.99 13.29 -4.11
CA LEU A 210 26.13 14.73 -4.29
C LEU A 210 24.73 15.33 -4.39
N ILE A 211 24.45 16.31 -3.55
CA ILE A 211 23.10 16.85 -3.34
C ILE A 211 23.15 18.36 -3.53
N LEU A 212 22.43 18.86 -4.53
CA LEU A 212 22.24 20.29 -4.75
C LEU A 212 21.12 20.80 -3.86
N MET A 213 21.43 21.74 -2.97
CA MET A 213 20.47 22.26 -2.00
C MET A 213 20.71 23.71 -1.64
N ASP A 214 19.65 24.34 -1.07
CA ASP A 214 19.71 25.65 -0.44
C ASP A 214 20.14 25.49 1.04
N ILE A 215 21.24 26.12 1.42
CA ILE A 215 21.82 26.01 2.76
C ILE A 215 21.53 27.20 3.68
N ASP A 216 20.70 28.17 3.28
CA ASP A 216 20.37 29.32 4.14
C ASP A 216 19.74 28.92 5.48
N SER A 217 19.07 27.77 5.49
CA SER A 217 18.49 27.19 6.69
C SER A 217 19.43 26.26 7.45
N ILE A 218 20.61 25.96 6.92
CA ILE A 218 21.56 24.98 7.46
C ILE A 218 22.97 25.58 7.44
N SER A 219 23.09 26.81 7.97
CA SER A 219 24.40 27.46 8.10
C SER A 219 25.40 26.71 8.99
N TYR A 220 24.94 25.65 9.66
CA TYR A 220 25.72 24.81 10.58
C TYR A 220 26.07 23.44 10.00
N ILE A 221 26.07 23.25 8.68
CA ILE A 221 26.36 21.93 8.08
C ILE A 221 27.66 21.32 8.64
N ASP A 222 28.69 22.13 8.82
CA ASP A 222 29.96 21.65 9.34
C ASP A 222 29.88 21.24 10.82
N SER A 223 29.09 21.95 11.64
CA SER A 223 28.83 21.60 13.05
C SER A 223 27.87 20.41 13.20
N ILE A 224 27.02 20.16 12.20
CA ILE A 224 26.09 19.03 12.17
C ILE A 224 26.84 17.74 11.87
N SER A 225 27.88 17.80 11.03
CA SER A 225 28.67 16.63 10.66
C SER A 225 29.33 15.96 11.86
N ASP A 226 29.66 16.73 12.90
CA ASP A 226 30.31 16.22 14.12
C ASP A 226 29.38 15.36 14.99
N ASN A 227 28.06 15.53 14.84
CA ASN A 227 27.03 14.78 15.60
C ASN A 227 26.50 13.55 14.83
N LEU A 228 26.95 13.29 13.62
CA LEU A 228 26.55 12.12 12.84
C LEU A 228 27.30 10.86 13.29
N THR A 229 26.69 9.70 13.07
CA THR A 229 27.35 8.41 13.32
C THR A 229 28.57 8.24 12.41
N ILE A 230 29.50 7.35 12.79
CA ILE A 230 30.72 7.07 11.99
C ILE A 230 30.39 6.66 10.54
N SER A 231 29.20 6.09 10.31
CA SER A 231 28.73 5.68 8.99
C SER A 231 28.12 6.83 8.15
N GLN A 232 27.80 7.95 8.80
CA GLN A 232 27.16 9.10 8.16
C GLN A 232 28.10 10.28 8.15
N ARG A 233 28.27 10.91 7.00
CA ARG A 233 29.11 12.10 6.83
C ARG A 233 28.42 13.09 5.90
N ILE A 234 28.40 14.35 6.31
CA ILE A 234 27.93 15.47 5.48
C ILE A 234 29.07 16.47 5.37
N GLU A 235 29.46 16.83 4.17
CA GLU A 235 30.45 17.85 3.91
C GLU A 235 30.08 18.76 2.73
N ARG A 236 30.43 20.00 2.79
CA ARG A 236 30.26 20.94 1.66
C ARG A 236 31.34 20.68 0.61
N VAL A 237 30.91 20.47 -0.64
CA VAL A 237 31.83 20.26 -1.76
C VAL A 237 32.45 21.59 -2.15
N ASP A 238 33.78 21.64 -2.25
CA ASP A 238 34.51 22.76 -2.86
C ASP A 238 34.38 22.67 -4.39
N VAL A 239 33.32 23.29 -4.90
CA VAL A 239 32.99 23.25 -6.34
C VAL A 239 34.14 23.77 -7.23
N VAL A 240 34.97 24.72 -6.74
CA VAL A 240 36.06 25.25 -7.51
C VAL A 240 37.16 24.21 -7.69
N LYS A 241 37.52 23.51 -6.62
CA LYS A 241 38.56 22.49 -6.64
C LYS A 241 38.14 21.22 -7.38
N GLU A 242 36.89 20.77 -7.14
CA GLU A 242 36.42 19.47 -7.63
C GLU A 242 35.78 19.53 -9.03
N ARG A 243 35.54 20.71 -9.58
CA ARG A 243 34.86 20.91 -10.87
C ARG A 243 35.42 20.05 -12.01
N LYS A 244 36.73 20.01 -12.16
CA LYS A 244 37.41 19.26 -13.24
C LYS A 244 37.13 17.74 -13.14
N GLU A 245 37.05 17.24 -11.92
CA GLU A 245 36.80 15.83 -11.69
C GLU A 245 35.32 15.49 -11.92
N LEU A 246 34.40 16.31 -11.42
CA LEU A 246 32.98 16.14 -11.59
C LEU A 246 32.52 16.27 -13.05
N CYS A 247 33.17 17.10 -13.85
CA CYS A 247 32.89 17.23 -15.29
C CYS A 247 33.29 16.01 -16.13
N LYS A 248 33.98 15.01 -15.56
CA LYS A 248 34.26 13.75 -16.26
C LYS A 248 33.03 12.84 -16.38
N ASP A 249 32.04 13.06 -15.55
CA ASP A 249 30.77 12.32 -15.57
C ASP A 249 29.64 13.24 -16.03
N TYR A 250 28.85 12.80 -17.00
CA TYR A 250 27.78 13.59 -17.61
C TYR A 250 26.69 14.02 -16.59
N ILE A 251 26.34 13.14 -15.65
CA ILE A 251 25.29 13.43 -14.65
C ILE A 251 25.81 14.42 -13.59
N ALA A 252 27.09 14.29 -13.19
CA ALA A 252 27.72 15.22 -12.27
C ALA A 252 27.96 16.60 -12.94
N GLU A 253 28.30 16.64 -14.23
CA GLU A 253 28.36 17.88 -15.01
C GLU A 253 27.01 18.58 -15.10
N ASP A 254 25.91 17.84 -15.29
CA ASP A 254 24.56 18.39 -15.33
C ASP A 254 24.15 18.96 -13.95
N LEU A 255 24.53 18.30 -12.85
CA LEU A 255 24.39 18.86 -11.50
C LEU A 255 25.11 20.20 -11.34
N LEU A 256 26.35 20.32 -11.85
CA LEU A 256 27.12 21.56 -11.81
C LEU A 256 26.48 22.67 -12.65
N LYS A 257 25.96 22.36 -13.84
CA LYS A 257 25.23 23.32 -14.68
C LYS A 257 23.97 23.84 -13.96
N GLU A 258 23.24 22.95 -13.27
CA GLU A 258 22.08 23.36 -12.48
C GLU A 258 22.48 24.20 -11.26
N TYR A 259 23.58 23.88 -10.57
CA TYR A 259 24.14 24.69 -9.50
C TYR A 259 24.51 26.11 -10.00
N ASP A 260 25.26 26.24 -11.10
CA ASP A 260 25.65 27.51 -11.66
C ASP A 260 24.43 28.37 -12.06
N ARG A 261 23.41 27.74 -12.65
CA ARG A 261 22.12 28.38 -12.96
C ARG A 261 21.43 28.91 -11.70
N LYS A 262 21.30 28.08 -10.67
CA LYS A 262 20.64 28.47 -9.42
C LYS A 262 21.37 29.57 -8.66
N VAL A 263 22.69 29.56 -8.66
CA VAL A 263 23.51 30.65 -8.07
C VAL A 263 23.33 31.97 -8.82
N ARG A 264 23.20 31.93 -10.16
CA ARG A 264 23.05 33.12 -11.02
C ARG A 264 21.65 33.69 -10.97
N ASP A 265 20.62 32.82 -11.09
CA ASP A 265 19.22 33.20 -11.38
C ASP A 265 18.34 33.32 -10.12
N SER A 266 18.89 33.10 -8.91
CA SER A 266 18.09 33.21 -7.68
C SER A 266 17.92 34.67 -7.25
N GLU A 267 16.67 35.13 -7.26
CA GLU A 267 16.24 36.36 -6.58
C GLU A 267 15.15 36.04 -5.54
N PRO A 268 15.33 36.37 -4.23
CA PRO A 268 16.57 36.90 -3.62
C PRO A 268 17.71 35.88 -3.68
N LYS A 269 18.95 36.34 -3.63
CA LYS A 269 20.16 35.48 -3.66
C LYS A 269 20.06 34.39 -2.59
N ARG A 270 19.93 33.15 -3.04
CA ARG A 270 19.91 31.97 -2.17
C ARG A 270 21.32 31.40 -2.05
N ASN A 271 21.62 30.94 -0.85
CA ASN A 271 22.92 30.33 -0.57
C ASN A 271 22.92 28.86 -1.04
N MET A 272 23.24 28.64 -2.30
CA MET A 272 23.26 27.30 -2.91
C MET A 272 24.58 26.59 -2.62
N ALA A 273 24.51 25.30 -2.34
CA ALA A 273 25.67 24.44 -2.21
C ALA A 273 25.45 23.06 -2.83
N ILE A 274 26.53 22.41 -3.20
CA ILE A 274 26.56 20.97 -3.39
C ILE A 274 27.14 20.37 -2.11
N VAL A 275 26.39 19.42 -1.55
CA VAL A 275 26.73 18.73 -0.32
C VAL A 275 27.04 17.26 -0.66
N ARG A 276 28.17 16.76 -0.17
CA ARG A 276 28.50 15.34 -0.21
C ARG A 276 27.92 14.67 1.04
N PHE A 277 27.11 13.65 0.84
CA PHE A 277 26.56 12.81 1.90
C PHE A 277 26.99 11.37 1.71
N VAL A 278 27.41 10.73 2.78
CA VAL A 278 27.81 9.32 2.78
C VAL A 278 27.03 8.61 3.87
N ASP A 279 26.38 7.49 3.52
CA ASP A 279 25.69 6.61 4.49
C ASP A 279 25.78 5.15 4.07
N ARG A 280 25.54 4.25 5.02
CA ARG A 280 25.35 2.82 4.79
C ARG A 280 23.88 2.46 4.84
N ALA A 281 23.36 1.94 3.73
CA ALA A 281 21.97 1.52 3.58
C ALA A 281 21.87 0.24 2.74
N TYR A 282 20.68 -0.32 2.64
CA TYR A 282 20.41 -1.45 1.75
C TYR A 282 20.31 -1.02 0.29
N ASP A 283 19.89 0.21 0.05
CA ASP A 283 19.80 0.81 -1.29
C ASP A 283 20.00 2.34 -1.26
N PRO A 284 20.27 2.96 -2.43
CA PRO A 284 20.54 4.39 -2.50
C PRO A 284 19.28 5.25 -2.23
N TYR A 285 18.08 4.77 -2.51
CA TYR A 285 16.85 5.54 -2.25
C TYR A 285 16.60 5.68 -0.75
N CYS A 286 16.74 4.58 0.00
CA CYS A 286 16.60 4.59 1.46
C CYS A 286 17.63 5.54 2.11
N ALA A 287 18.90 5.56 1.63
CA ALA A 287 19.91 6.49 2.13
C ALA A 287 19.56 7.96 1.81
N ALA A 288 19.06 8.24 0.60
CA ALA A 288 18.64 9.57 0.19
C ALA A 288 17.42 10.07 0.98
N GLU A 289 16.46 9.20 1.28
CA GLU A 289 15.30 9.52 2.14
C GLU A 289 15.74 9.90 3.55
N LYS A 290 16.64 9.12 4.17
CA LYS A 290 17.21 9.44 5.47
C LYS A 290 17.87 10.81 5.51
N PHE A 291 18.61 11.16 4.46
CA PHE A 291 19.17 12.52 4.33
C PHE A 291 18.08 13.58 4.31
N CYS A 292 17.04 13.40 3.50
CA CYS A 292 15.95 14.35 3.41
C CYS A 292 15.16 14.46 4.72
N ASP A 293 14.97 13.37 5.46
CA ASP A 293 14.33 13.37 6.78
C ASP A 293 15.19 14.12 7.81
N TYR A 294 16.49 13.90 7.79
CA TYR A 294 17.43 14.60 8.64
C TYR A 294 17.42 16.12 8.36
N ILE A 295 17.45 16.54 7.10
CA ILE A 295 17.34 17.95 6.73
C ILE A 295 16.00 18.54 7.18
N ARG A 296 14.89 17.82 7.04
CA ARG A 296 13.57 18.26 7.55
C ARG A 296 13.56 18.44 9.07
N PHE A 297 14.19 17.54 9.80
CA PHE A 297 14.32 17.64 11.24
C PHE A 297 15.03 18.95 11.64
N ILE A 298 16.17 19.27 11.05
CA ILE A 298 16.92 20.52 11.29
C ILE A 298 16.07 21.74 10.95
N GLN A 299 15.35 21.71 9.84
CA GLN A 299 14.45 22.77 9.42
C GLN A 299 13.36 23.07 10.44
N THR A 300 12.89 22.05 11.15
CA THR A 300 11.88 22.22 12.19
C THR A 300 12.37 23.17 13.29
N PHE A 301 13.62 23.02 13.72
CA PHE A 301 14.22 23.93 14.72
C PHE A 301 14.43 25.33 14.14
N THR A 302 14.94 25.42 12.91
CA THR A 302 15.16 26.74 12.27
C THR A 302 13.84 27.50 12.12
N ARG A 303 12.75 26.82 11.80
CA ARG A 303 11.42 27.43 11.76
C ARG A 303 10.93 27.90 13.10
N TYR A 304 11.12 27.09 14.14
CA TYR A 304 10.73 27.47 15.50
C TYR A 304 11.40 28.76 15.94
N PHE A 305 12.72 28.91 15.69
CA PHE A 305 13.47 30.09 16.12
C PHE A 305 13.31 31.30 15.21
N LYS A 306 13.21 31.09 13.89
CA LYS A 306 13.21 32.21 12.92
C LYS A 306 11.83 32.58 12.41
N HIS A 307 10.78 31.79 12.69
CA HIS A 307 9.42 31.94 12.14
C HIS A 307 9.39 32.10 10.60
N TYR A 308 10.33 31.47 9.91
CA TYR A 308 10.54 31.63 8.48
C TYR A 308 10.10 30.39 7.71
N PHE A 309 9.41 30.58 6.57
CA PHE A 309 8.98 29.51 5.71
C PHE A 309 10.03 29.24 4.61
N PHE A 310 10.60 28.06 4.64
CA PHE A 310 11.50 27.62 3.58
C PHE A 310 10.68 27.02 2.42
N THR A 311 11.03 27.42 1.21
CA THR A 311 10.60 26.76 -0.02
C THR A 311 11.39 25.46 -0.21
N LYS A 312 11.34 24.88 -1.40
CA LYS A 312 12.08 23.66 -1.75
C LYS A 312 13.57 23.84 -1.48
N GLN A 313 14.18 22.94 -0.69
CA GLN A 313 15.60 23.03 -0.30
C GLN A 313 16.48 22.08 -1.06
N VAL A 314 16.05 20.83 -1.28
CA VAL A 314 16.78 19.85 -2.07
C VAL A 314 16.26 19.92 -3.50
N TYR A 315 17.15 20.21 -4.45
CA TYR A 315 16.81 20.39 -5.86
C TYR A 315 17.15 19.16 -6.68
N LYS A 316 18.32 18.57 -6.45
CA LYS A 316 18.79 17.40 -7.19
C LYS A 316 19.64 16.49 -6.31
N ILE A 317 19.46 15.20 -6.44
CA ILE A 317 20.24 14.17 -5.74
C ILE A 317 20.83 13.25 -6.80
N ILE A 318 22.14 13.06 -6.74
CA ILE A 318 22.83 12.06 -7.53
C ILE A 318 23.70 11.20 -6.61
N TYR A 319 23.93 9.94 -6.96
CA TYR A 319 24.79 9.04 -6.20
C TYR A 319 25.80 8.35 -7.11
N LEU A 320 26.96 8.04 -6.57
CA LEU A 320 27.99 7.26 -7.25
C LEU A 320 27.61 5.78 -7.19
N ALA A 321 27.31 5.20 -8.34
CA ALA A 321 26.98 3.78 -8.46
C ALA A 321 28.24 2.91 -8.51
N PHE A 322 28.10 1.60 -8.33
CA PHE A 322 29.21 0.64 -8.32
C PHE A 322 29.98 0.56 -9.64
N ASP A 323 29.35 0.97 -10.76
CA ASP A 323 29.98 1.04 -12.07
C ASP A 323 30.88 2.27 -12.24
N GLY A 324 31.03 3.09 -11.18
CA GLY A 324 31.85 4.30 -11.16
C GLY A 324 31.17 5.53 -11.76
N HIS A 325 29.93 5.42 -12.22
CA HIS A 325 29.17 6.53 -12.80
C HIS A 325 28.14 7.08 -11.83
N TYR A 326 27.86 8.39 -11.92
CA TYR A 326 26.78 9.00 -11.17
C TYR A 326 25.41 8.65 -11.77
N LYS A 327 24.41 8.49 -10.90
CA LYS A 327 23.00 8.26 -11.26
C LYS A 327 22.11 9.21 -10.49
N GLU A 328 21.12 9.78 -11.17
CA GLU A 328 20.13 10.64 -10.52
C GLU A 328 19.10 9.79 -9.75
N ILE A 329 18.72 10.28 -8.56
CA ILE A 329 17.61 9.76 -7.78
C ILE A 329 16.50 10.79 -7.74
N LYS A 330 15.31 10.34 -8.10
CA LYS A 330 14.05 11.07 -7.87
C LYS A 330 13.31 10.35 -6.76
N LEU A 331 13.28 10.97 -5.58
CA LEU A 331 12.50 10.42 -4.47
C LEU A 331 11.01 10.58 -4.79
N PRO A 332 10.22 9.53 -4.57
CA PRO A 332 8.77 9.60 -4.76
C PRO A 332 8.16 10.61 -3.78
N GLY A 333 7.04 11.17 -4.16
CA GLY A 333 6.21 11.94 -3.21
C GLY A 333 5.70 11.01 -2.10
N LYS A 334 5.58 11.53 -0.89
CA LYS A 334 5.06 10.76 0.27
C LYS A 334 3.61 10.25 0.07
N MET A 335 2.92 10.76 -0.93
CA MET A 335 1.55 10.37 -1.27
C MET A 335 1.34 10.23 -2.77
N ASN A 336 0.48 9.30 -3.13
CA ASN A 336 -0.04 9.21 -4.48
C ASN A 336 -0.98 10.39 -4.73
N LYS A 337 -0.54 11.36 -5.54
CA LYS A 337 -1.29 12.57 -5.90
C LYS A 337 -2.05 12.44 -7.23
N ARG A 338 -2.24 11.23 -7.73
CA ARG A 338 -2.97 11.04 -8.99
C ARG A 338 -4.46 11.26 -8.74
N PRO A 339 -5.13 12.03 -9.60
CA PRO A 339 -6.58 12.15 -9.51
C PRO A 339 -7.21 10.79 -9.77
N PHE A 340 -8.18 10.41 -8.96
CA PHE A 340 -8.92 9.15 -9.12
C PHE A 340 -10.10 9.26 -10.09
N VAL A 341 -10.40 10.47 -10.58
CA VAL A 341 -11.46 10.75 -11.57
C VAL A 341 -10.92 11.59 -12.73
N THR A 342 -11.56 11.51 -13.89
CA THR A 342 -11.23 12.35 -15.06
C THR A 342 -11.61 13.81 -14.82
N GLN A 343 -10.95 14.75 -15.52
CA GLN A 343 -11.22 16.19 -15.37
C GLN A 343 -12.70 16.54 -15.61
N GLU A 344 -13.33 15.95 -16.61
CA GLU A 344 -14.76 16.19 -16.94
C GLU A 344 -15.68 15.81 -15.78
N LYS A 345 -15.37 14.70 -15.10
CA LYS A 345 -16.12 14.27 -13.92
C LYS A 345 -15.83 15.13 -12.69
N ILE A 346 -14.60 15.63 -12.54
CA ILE A 346 -14.26 16.59 -11.47
C ILE A 346 -15.14 17.82 -11.61
N ASP A 347 -15.20 18.40 -12.81
CA ASP A 347 -15.99 19.61 -13.07
C ASP A 347 -17.49 19.38 -12.84
N SER A 348 -18.01 18.21 -13.24
CA SER A 348 -19.41 17.83 -13.01
C SER A 348 -19.71 17.69 -11.51
N ARG A 349 -18.83 17.03 -10.75
CA ARG A 349 -18.99 16.83 -9.30
C ARG A 349 -18.90 18.12 -8.52
N ILE A 350 -17.94 18.99 -8.85
CA ILE A 350 -17.84 20.32 -8.23
C ILE A 350 -19.14 21.09 -8.46
N ARG A 351 -19.67 21.09 -9.69
CA ARG A 351 -20.95 21.73 -10.00
C ARG A 351 -22.10 21.15 -9.18
N ASN A 352 -22.22 19.82 -9.12
CA ASN A 352 -23.27 19.15 -8.36
C ASN A 352 -23.21 19.46 -6.85
N ILE A 353 -22.00 19.52 -6.28
CA ILE A 353 -21.78 19.90 -4.88
C ILE A 353 -22.20 21.36 -4.68
N LEU A 354 -21.75 22.29 -5.53
CA LEU A 354 -22.04 23.72 -5.39
C LEU A 354 -23.53 24.05 -5.60
N GLU A 355 -24.21 23.33 -6.48
CA GLU A 355 -25.63 23.51 -6.71
C GLU A 355 -26.50 22.85 -5.63
N ALA A 356 -25.93 21.96 -4.81
CA ALA A 356 -26.56 21.24 -3.69
C ALA A 356 -27.93 20.60 -4.01
N LYS A 357 -28.22 20.32 -5.29
CA LYS A 357 -29.56 19.88 -5.77
C LYS A 357 -30.00 18.53 -5.21
N SER A 358 -29.04 17.66 -4.91
CA SER A 358 -29.29 16.28 -4.46
C SER A 358 -28.80 16.01 -3.05
N MET A 359 -28.49 17.07 -2.27
CA MET A 359 -27.97 16.95 -0.90
C MET A 359 -28.73 17.82 0.09
N GLY A 360 -29.01 17.28 1.27
CA GLY A 360 -29.44 18.06 2.42
C GLY A 360 -28.31 18.93 2.95
N LEU A 361 -28.67 20.01 3.62
CA LEU A 361 -27.72 21.00 4.16
C LEU A 361 -26.69 20.35 5.13
N ASP A 362 -27.11 19.33 5.88
CA ASP A 362 -26.26 18.61 6.82
C ASP A 362 -25.21 17.77 6.09
N ALA A 363 -25.62 17.00 5.06
CA ALA A 363 -24.71 16.26 4.20
C ALA A 363 -23.71 17.20 3.50
N PHE A 364 -24.21 18.29 2.93
CA PHE A 364 -23.37 19.28 2.24
C PHE A 364 -22.29 19.84 3.19
N ARG A 365 -22.66 20.28 4.39
CA ARG A 365 -21.71 20.82 5.37
C ARG A 365 -20.66 19.77 5.80
N SER A 366 -21.10 18.56 6.15
CA SER A 366 -20.18 17.51 6.59
C SER A 366 -19.20 17.10 5.49
N ILE A 367 -19.67 16.94 4.26
CA ILE A 367 -18.82 16.54 3.12
C ILE A 367 -17.84 17.66 2.76
N THR A 368 -18.30 18.93 2.64
CA THR A 368 -17.42 20.05 2.28
C THR A 368 -16.36 20.29 3.34
N GLN A 369 -16.72 20.28 4.61
CA GLN A 369 -15.77 20.44 5.71
C GLN A 369 -14.74 19.30 5.76
N ALA A 370 -15.17 18.06 5.51
CA ALA A 370 -14.26 16.94 5.42
C ALA A 370 -13.31 17.04 4.22
N ILE A 371 -13.79 17.53 3.06
CA ILE A 371 -12.96 17.78 1.87
C ILE A 371 -11.96 18.92 2.13
N GLU A 372 -12.33 19.97 2.85
CA GLU A 372 -11.42 21.04 3.25
C GLU A 372 -10.27 20.49 4.11
N MET A 373 -10.58 19.70 5.14
CA MET A 373 -9.56 19.03 5.97
C MET A 373 -8.68 18.09 5.16
N HIS A 374 -9.27 17.35 4.22
CA HIS A 374 -8.53 16.48 3.33
C HIS A 374 -7.55 17.29 2.45
N SER A 375 -7.97 18.45 1.94
CA SER A 375 -7.10 19.35 1.18
C SER A 375 -5.94 19.89 2.01
N GLU A 376 -6.19 20.28 3.27
CA GLU A 376 -5.15 20.71 4.21
C GLU A 376 -4.11 19.60 4.48
N ALA A 377 -4.57 18.33 4.48
CA ALA A 377 -3.66 17.19 4.65
C ALA A 377 -2.62 17.10 3.53
N PHE A 378 -2.97 17.46 2.28
CA PHE A 378 -2.00 17.46 1.17
C PHE A 378 -0.87 18.49 1.35
N ASP A 379 -1.12 19.55 2.09
CA ASP A 379 -0.11 20.57 2.41
C ASP A 379 0.72 20.20 3.66
N ALA A 380 0.32 19.13 4.37
CA ALA A 380 1.04 18.67 5.54
C ALA A 380 2.44 18.16 5.18
N ARG A 381 3.43 18.58 5.99
CA ARG A 381 4.85 18.32 5.72
C ARG A 381 5.38 17.04 6.35
N SER A 382 4.71 16.54 7.37
CA SER A 382 5.06 15.30 8.03
C SER A 382 3.98 14.25 7.83
N THR A 383 4.40 13.00 7.75
CA THR A 383 3.52 11.82 7.64
C THR A 383 2.56 11.72 8.82
N THR A 384 3.06 12.06 10.00
CA THR A 384 2.27 12.14 11.23
C THR A 384 1.13 13.17 11.13
N MET A 385 1.42 14.37 10.56
CA MET A 385 0.40 15.40 10.36
C MET A 385 -0.62 14.97 9.31
N LEU A 386 -0.17 14.36 8.20
CA LEU A 386 -1.02 13.71 7.20
C LEU A 386 -2.02 12.76 7.86
N LEU A 387 -1.51 11.79 8.65
CA LEU A 387 -2.34 10.79 9.32
C LEU A 387 -3.37 11.43 10.26
N ARG A 388 -2.95 12.42 11.04
CA ARG A 388 -3.86 13.15 11.95
C ARG A 388 -4.97 13.89 11.20
N THR A 389 -4.61 14.62 10.15
CA THR A 389 -5.57 15.46 9.42
C THR A 389 -6.56 14.60 8.62
N PHE A 390 -6.11 13.52 7.97
CA PHE A 390 -7.01 12.58 7.31
C PHE A 390 -7.94 11.86 8.30
N TRP A 391 -7.42 11.50 9.48
CA TRP A 391 -8.29 10.92 10.51
C TRP A 391 -9.35 11.91 10.95
N THR A 392 -8.98 13.16 11.17
CA THR A 392 -9.93 14.23 11.53
C THR A 392 -10.97 14.47 10.43
N ALA A 393 -10.58 14.40 9.16
CA ALA A 393 -11.52 14.48 8.03
C ALA A 393 -12.58 13.37 8.09
N LEU A 394 -12.18 12.12 8.39
CA LEU A 394 -13.13 11.02 8.58
C LEU A 394 -13.99 11.20 9.84
N GLU A 395 -13.43 11.66 10.95
CA GLU A 395 -14.20 11.99 12.16
C GLU A 395 -15.25 13.06 11.86
N THR A 396 -14.91 14.10 11.12
CA THR A 396 -15.83 15.17 10.70
C THR A 396 -16.96 14.63 9.84
N LEU A 397 -16.64 13.74 8.88
CA LEU A 397 -17.63 13.13 8.02
C LEU A 397 -18.66 12.29 8.80
N PHE A 398 -18.25 11.69 9.92
CA PHE A 398 -19.06 10.79 10.72
C PHE A 398 -19.43 11.33 12.12
N SER A 399 -19.23 12.61 12.39
CA SER A 399 -19.41 13.22 13.73
C SER A 399 -20.83 13.10 14.29
N ASN A 400 -21.85 13.07 13.45
CA ASN A 400 -23.26 13.14 13.86
C ASN A 400 -23.90 11.77 14.10
N GLN A 401 -23.13 10.69 14.29
CA GLN A 401 -23.70 9.36 14.21
C GLN A 401 -24.18 8.72 15.53
N THR A 402 -23.46 8.87 16.62
CA THR A 402 -23.86 8.33 17.94
C THR A 402 -22.98 8.94 19.06
N PRO A 403 -23.39 8.83 20.35
CA PRO A 403 -22.55 9.23 21.49
C PRO A 403 -21.36 8.29 21.77
N ASN A 404 -21.08 7.33 20.89
CA ASN A 404 -19.95 6.41 21.02
C ASN A 404 -18.59 7.10 20.83
N SER A 405 -17.50 6.39 21.14
CA SER A 405 -16.17 6.92 20.89
C SER A 405 -15.97 7.24 19.40
N SER A 406 -15.22 8.28 19.10
CA SER A 406 -14.89 8.70 17.73
C SER A 406 -14.36 7.52 16.86
N ARG A 407 -13.52 6.65 17.45
CA ARG A 407 -13.03 5.44 16.79
C ARG A 407 -14.16 4.50 16.36
N GLU A 408 -15.10 4.22 17.26
CA GLU A 408 -16.21 3.29 16.99
C GLU A 408 -17.13 3.86 15.92
N ASN A 409 -17.33 5.19 15.93
CA ASN A 409 -18.10 5.87 14.90
C ASN A 409 -17.45 5.72 13.52
N VAL A 410 -16.13 5.92 13.39
CA VAL A 410 -15.41 5.73 12.13
C VAL A 410 -15.48 4.26 11.69
N VAL A 411 -15.17 3.29 12.56
CA VAL A 411 -15.22 1.86 12.25
C VAL A 411 -16.63 1.46 11.79
N ASN A 412 -17.66 1.80 12.59
CA ASN A 412 -19.03 1.39 12.35
C ASN A 412 -19.68 2.11 11.15
N SER A 413 -19.10 3.18 10.67
CA SER A 413 -19.61 3.95 9.53
C SER A 413 -18.92 3.59 8.23
N LEU A 414 -17.61 3.40 8.27
CA LEU A 414 -16.79 3.15 7.09
C LEU A 414 -16.95 1.72 6.56
N ILE A 415 -16.96 0.73 7.45
CA ILE A 415 -17.02 -0.68 7.07
C ILE A 415 -18.27 -1.02 6.24
N PRO A 416 -19.50 -0.64 6.64
CA PRO A 416 -20.69 -0.95 5.86
C PRO A 416 -20.64 -0.41 4.42
N ILE A 417 -20.13 0.79 4.24
CA ILE A 417 -19.99 1.43 2.92
C ILE A 417 -18.97 0.66 2.05
N ILE A 418 -17.80 0.32 2.62
CA ILE A 418 -16.77 -0.40 1.89
C ILE A 418 -17.22 -1.82 1.53
N GLN A 419 -17.88 -2.53 2.45
CA GLN A 419 -18.38 -3.88 2.18
C GLN A 419 -19.38 -3.90 1.05
N LYS A 420 -20.34 -2.95 1.04
CA LYS A 420 -21.39 -2.86 0.04
C LYS A 420 -20.87 -2.85 -1.40
N THR A 421 -19.74 -2.22 -1.64
CA THR A 421 -19.17 -2.04 -2.98
C THR A 421 -17.99 -2.97 -3.28
N TYR A 422 -17.58 -3.82 -2.34
CA TYR A 422 -16.35 -4.61 -2.47
C TYR A 422 -16.37 -5.61 -3.63
N ILE A 423 -17.47 -6.35 -3.80
CA ILE A 423 -17.63 -7.31 -4.91
C ILE A 423 -17.66 -6.56 -6.24
N LEU A 424 -18.42 -5.46 -6.32
CA LEU A 424 -18.48 -4.62 -7.51
C LEU A 424 -17.09 -4.13 -7.94
N LYS A 425 -16.30 -3.65 -6.99
CA LYS A 425 -14.93 -3.20 -7.22
C LYS A 425 -14.06 -4.31 -7.83
N ASN A 426 -14.11 -5.51 -7.24
CA ASN A 426 -13.33 -6.64 -7.72
C ASN A 426 -13.76 -7.07 -9.14
N LEU A 427 -15.06 -7.15 -9.42
CA LEU A 427 -15.57 -7.51 -10.74
C LEU A 427 -15.20 -6.48 -11.80
N ARG A 428 -15.33 -5.18 -11.49
CA ARG A 428 -14.92 -4.09 -12.40
C ARG A 428 -13.43 -4.10 -12.69
N ALA A 429 -12.61 -4.28 -11.65
CA ALA A 429 -11.16 -4.36 -11.81
C ALA A 429 -10.76 -5.51 -12.73
N ILE A 430 -11.37 -6.69 -12.56
CA ILE A 430 -11.10 -7.84 -13.43
C ILE A 430 -11.61 -7.57 -14.85
N HIS A 431 -12.82 -7.07 -15.04
CA HIS A 431 -13.35 -6.75 -16.37
C HIS A 431 -12.46 -5.73 -17.11
N SER A 432 -12.04 -4.66 -16.43
CA SER A 432 -11.10 -3.68 -17.00
C SER A 432 -9.76 -4.32 -17.42
N GLN A 433 -9.29 -5.31 -16.66
CA GLN A 433 -8.08 -6.07 -17.00
C GLN A 433 -8.31 -7.03 -18.18
N LEU A 434 -9.47 -7.69 -18.26
CA LEU A 434 -9.86 -8.52 -19.40
C LEU A 434 -9.92 -7.70 -20.69
N CYS A 435 -10.52 -6.50 -20.66
CA CYS A 435 -10.57 -5.59 -21.81
C CYS A 435 -9.18 -5.13 -22.28
N LYS A 436 -8.18 -5.13 -21.42
CA LYS A 436 -6.78 -4.80 -21.78
C LYS A 436 -5.97 -6.02 -22.23
N ALA A 437 -6.35 -7.21 -21.79
CA ALA A 437 -5.62 -8.45 -22.07
C ALA A 437 -6.16 -9.22 -23.28
N ILE A 438 -7.41 -9.04 -23.65
CA ILE A 438 -8.12 -9.77 -24.71
C ILE A 438 -8.53 -8.78 -25.81
N GLU A 439 -8.34 -9.16 -27.06
CA GLU A 439 -8.76 -8.37 -28.21
C GLU A 439 -10.30 -8.15 -28.23
N ASN A 440 -10.73 -6.97 -28.66
CA ASN A 440 -12.13 -6.56 -28.59
C ASN A 440 -13.06 -7.52 -29.35
N GLN A 441 -12.62 -8.06 -30.50
CA GLN A 441 -13.39 -9.03 -31.27
C GLN A 441 -13.67 -10.31 -30.47
N LYS A 442 -12.67 -10.82 -29.74
CA LYS A 442 -12.82 -12.00 -28.86
C LYS A 442 -13.72 -11.72 -27.66
N LEU A 443 -13.69 -10.49 -27.10
CA LEU A 443 -14.61 -10.10 -26.04
C LEU A 443 -16.07 -10.14 -26.50
N VAL A 444 -16.33 -9.70 -27.73
CA VAL A 444 -17.66 -9.79 -28.37
C VAL A 444 -18.07 -11.25 -28.62
N GLU A 445 -17.17 -12.08 -29.15
CA GLU A 445 -17.41 -13.51 -29.38
C GLU A 445 -17.74 -14.27 -28.08
N LEU A 446 -17.11 -13.87 -26.97
CA LEU A 446 -17.36 -14.42 -25.64
C LEU A 446 -18.62 -13.83 -24.99
N GLY A 447 -19.15 -12.70 -25.50
CA GLY A 447 -20.29 -12.01 -24.91
C GLY A 447 -19.97 -11.32 -23.58
N ILE A 448 -18.75 -10.76 -23.44
CA ILE A 448 -18.26 -10.09 -22.23
C ILE A 448 -17.68 -8.70 -22.53
N GLU A 449 -18.06 -8.08 -23.65
CA GLU A 449 -17.55 -6.79 -24.09
C GLU A 449 -18.01 -5.61 -23.23
N SER A 450 -19.16 -5.74 -22.53
CA SER A 450 -19.61 -4.76 -21.52
C SER A 450 -19.52 -5.35 -20.11
N PHE A 451 -19.47 -4.47 -19.11
CA PHE A 451 -19.41 -4.91 -17.71
C PHE A 451 -20.64 -5.73 -17.31
N GLU A 452 -21.83 -5.29 -17.74
CA GLU A 452 -23.09 -6.00 -17.43
C GLU A 452 -23.11 -7.39 -18.04
N LYS A 453 -22.70 -7.53 -19.31
CA LYS A 453 -22.59 -8.83 -19.98
C LYS A 453 -21.55 -9.73 -19.31
N TYR A 454 -20.40 -9.16 -18.91
CA TYR A 454 -19.39 -9.88 -18.15
C TYR A 454 -19.93 -10.43 -16.83
N VAL A 455 -20.63 -9.60 -16.03
CA VAL A 455 -21.18 -10.04 -14.75
C VAL A 455 -22.22 -11.15 -14.96
N GLN A 456 -23.08 -11.02 -15.97
CA GLN A 456 -24.06 -12.04 -16.29
C GLN A 456 -23.41 -13.36 -16.74
N TYR A 457 -22.38 -13.28 -17.58
CA TYR A 457 -21.59 -14.45 -18.00
C TYR A 457 -20.90 -15.11 -16.81
N PHE A 458 -20.22 -14.31 -15.98
CA PHE A 458 -19.52 -14.76 -14.78
C PHE A 458 -20.46 -15.48 -13.81
N ALA A 459 -21.66 -15.01 -13.63
CA ALA A 459 -22.66 -15.61 -12.76
C ALA A 459 -23.26 -16.90 -13.34
N SER A 460 -23.44 -16.96 -14.67
CA SER A 460 -24.08 -18.08 -15.35
C SER A 460 -23.25 -19.36 -15.37
N TYR A 461 -21.92 -19.25 -15.25
CA TYR A 461 -21.01 -20.38 -15.47
C TYR A 461 -20.10 -20.59 -14.24
N SER A 462 -19.97 -21.85 -13.78
CA SER A 462 -19.04 -22.22 -12.71
C SER A 462 -17.58 -22.12 -13.18
N GLU A 463 -16.65 -21.98 -12.23
CA GLU A 463 -15.22 -21.80 -12.53
C GLU A 463 -14.58 -22.91 -13.36
N ASN A 464 -15.15 -24.11 -13.34
CA ASN A 464 -14.66 -25.27 -14.09
C ASN A 464 -15.45 -25.56 -15.39
N SER A 465 -16.46 -24.73 -15.72
CA SER A 465 -17.30 -24.90 -16.91
C SER A 465 -16.51 -24.78 -18.21
N ALA A 466 -17.07 -25.33 -19.29
CA ALA A 466 -16.48 -25.20 -20.62
C ALA A 466 -16.40 -23.73 -21.09
N GLU A 467 -17.39 -22.94 -20.71
CA GLU A 467 -17.49 -21.51 -21.03
C GLU A 467 -16.38 -20.72 -20.34
N MET A 468 -16.19 -20.90 -19.02
CA MET A 468 -15.11 -20.24 -18.29
C MET A 468 -13.73 -20.67 -18.80
N LYS A 469 -13.56 -21.91 -19.25
CA LYS A 469 -12.32 -22.39 -19.88
C LYS A 469 -11.97 -21.63 -21.16
N LYS A 470 -12.96 -21.09 -21.91
CA LYS A 470 -12.71 -20.24 -23.08
C LYS A 470 -12.01 -18.93 -22.66
N ILE A 471 -12.47 -18.30 -21.57
CA ILE A 471 -11.79 -17.11 -21.00
C ILE A 471 -10.36 -17.47 -20.56
N TYR A 472 -10.18 -18.60 -19.85
CA TYR A 472 -8.85 -19.04 -19.41
C TYR A 472 -7.90 -19.32 -20.57
N ALA A 473 -8.40 -19.86 -21.70
CA ALA A 473 -7.61 -20.05 -22.91
C ALA A 473 -7.13 -18.72 -23.52
N CYS A 474 -7.99 -17.69 -23.53
CA CYS A 474 -7.60 -16.35 -23.96
C CYS A 474 -6.54 -15.72 -23.04
N LEU A 475 -6.43 -16.19 -21.79
CA LEU A 475 -5.48 -15.71 -20.78
C LEU A 475 -4.27 -16.66 -20.60
N SER A 476 -3.97 -17.50 -21.58
CA SER A 476 -2.82 -18.43 -21.53
C SER A 476 -1.49 -17.71 -21.26
N THR A 477 -1.34 -16.52 -21.80
CA THR A 477 -0.17 -15.64 -21.60
C THR A 477 -0.30 -14.68 -20.42
N ASN A 478 -1.35 -14.80 -19.59
CA ASN A 478 -1.57 -13.95 -18.41
C ASN A 478 -1.99 -14.79 -17.19
N PRO A 479 -1.06 -15.57 -16.60
CA PRO A 479 -1.37 -16.49 -15.52
C PRO A 479 -1.92 -15.81 -14.27
N LEU A 480 -1.53 -14.56 -13.95
CA LEU A 480 -2.05 -13.84 -12.79
C LEU A 480 -3.53 -13.50 -12.95
N LEU A 481 -3.92 -12.93 -14.09
CA LEU A 481 -5.32 -12.59 -14.36
C LEU A 481 -6.18 -13.86 -14.46
N ARG A 482 -5.66 -14.91 -15.13
CA ARG A 482 -6.33 -16.21 -15.19
C ARG A 482 -6.62 -16.79 -13.82
N THR A 483 -5.63 -16.78 -12.92
CA THR A 483 -5.78 -17.25 -11.54
C THR A 483 -6.81 -16.42 -10.78
N ARG A 484 -6.81 -15.09 -10.97
CA ARG A 484 -7.79 -14.19 -10.32
C ARG A 484 -9.22 -14.42 -10.74
N VAL A 485 -9.46 -14.57 -12.04
CA VAL A 485 -10.80 -14.87 -12.54
C VAL A 485 -11.31 -16.18 -11.96
N PHE A 486 -10.46 -17.21 -11.93
CA PHE A 486 -10.78 -18.51 -11.35
C PHE A 486 -11.08 -18.42 -9.84
N GLU A 487 -10.19 -17.81 -9.07
CA GLU A 487 -10.32 -17.70 -7.61
C GLU A 487 -11.51 -16.81 -7.21
N LEU A 488 -11.75 -15.70 -7.93
CA LEU A 488 -12.92 -14.87 -7.63
C LEU A 488 -14.22 -15.64 -7.92
N ARG A 489 -14.30 -16.37 -9.05
CA ARG A 489 -15.50 -17.17 -9.34
C ARG A 489 -15.75 -18.23 -8.28
N LYS A 490 -14.70 -18.90 -7.81
CA LYS A 490 -14.78 -19.88 -6.72
C LYS A 490 -15.25 -19.25 -5.41
N LYS A 491 -14.73 -18.07 -5.04
CA LYS A 491 -15.15 -17.32 -3.84
C LYS A 491 -16.59 -16.81 -3.92
N LEU A 492 -17.11 -16.64 -5.12
CA LEU A 492 -18.47 -16.16 -5.37
C LEU A 492 -19.38 -17.28 -5.89
N SER A 493 -19.10 -18.55 -5.59
CA SER A 493 -19.85 -19.71 -6.13
C SER A 493 -21.27 -19.84 -5.58
N ASP A 494 -21.48 -19.46 -4.35
CA ASP A 494 -22.74 -19.61 -3.60
C ASP A 494 -22.82 -18.62 -2.43
N GLY A 495 -23.98 -18.54 -1.78
CA GLY A 495 -24.21 -17.60 -0.68
C GLY A 495 -23.24 -17.74 0.48
N LYS A 496 -22.89 -18.97 0.88
CA LYS A 496 -21.94 -19.22 1.99
C LYS A 496 -20.52 -18.73 1.66
N ASN A 497 -20.06 -18.99 0.44
CA ASN A 497 -18.73 -18.54 -0.01
C ASN A 497 -18.67 -17.02 -0.17
N ILE A 498 -19.74 -16.39 -0.66
CA ILE A 498 -19.87 -14.93 -0.75
C ILE A 498 -19.84 -14.33 0.66
N ALA A 499 -20.61 -14.83 1.60
CA ALA A 499 -20.63 -14.36 2.99
C ALA A 499 -19.21 -14.46 3.61
N LYS A 500 -18.55 -15.61 3.47
CA LYS A 500 -17.17 -15.81 3.95
C LYS A 500 -16.19 -14.82 3.32
N PHE A 501 -16.33 -14.53 2.03
CA PHE A 501 -15.47 -13.57 1.33
C PHE A 501 -15.65 -12.15 1.88
N LEU A 502 -16.90 -11.73 2.13
CA LEU A 502 -17.23 -10.45 2.74
C LEU A 502 -16.76 -10.35 4.19
N ASP A 503 -16.97 -11.40 5.01
CA ASP A 503 -16.55 -11.42 6.41
C ASP A 503 -15.04 -11.37 6.56
N THR A 504 -14.30 -12.09 5.72
CA THR A 504 -12.83 -12.02 5.70
C THR A 504 -12.36 -10.58 5.37
N HIS A 505 -12.98 -9.93 4.39
CA HIS A 505 -12.66 -8.55 4.03
C HIS A 505 -13.00 -7.58 5.18
N LYS A 506 -14.16 -7.75 5.83
CA LYS A 506 -14.58 -6.97 7.00
C LYS A 506 -13.54 -7.03 8.11
N THR A 507 -13.14 -8.22 8.51
CA THR A 507 -12.15 -8.43 9.57
C THR A 507 -10.83 -7.72 9.28
N ARG A 508 -10.33 -7.81 8.04
CA ARG A 508 -9.10 -7.11 7.61
C ARG A 508 -9.24 -5.59 7.68
N ILE A 509 -10.36 -5.03 7.24
CA ILE A 509 -10.60 -3.58 7.35
C ILE A 509 -10.67 -3.16 8.82
N GLU A 510 -11.32 -3.93 9.69
CA GLU A 510 -11.41 -3.65 11.12
C GLU A 510 -10.01 -3.57 11.75
N TRP A 511 -9.14 -4.53 11.48
CA TRP A 511 -7.75 -4.50 11.97
C TRP A 511 -7.01 -3.27 11.46
N GLN A 512 -7.14 -2.96 10.19
CA GLN A 512 -6.47 -1.81 9.59
C GLN A 512 -6.95 -0.49 10.18
N ILE A 513 -8.25 -0.27 10.35
CA ILE A 513 -8.78 0.95 10.95
C ILE A 513 -8.37 1.06 12.42
N LYS A 514 -8.40 -0.04 13.18
CA LYS A 514 -7.92 -0.08 14.57
C LYS A 514 -6.44 0.28 14.66
N ARG A 515 -5.62 -0.17 13.70
CA ARG A 515 -4.21 0.20 13.57
C ARG A 515 -4.03 1.68 13.26
N LEU A 516 -4.73 2.22 12.27
CA LEU A 516 -4.70 3.63 11.91
C LEU A 516 -5.05 4.53 13.09
N TYR A 517 -6.09 4.18 13.83
CA TYR A 517 -6.48 4.89 15.06
C TYR A 517 -5.39 4.84 16.13
N ARG A 518 -4.78 3.67 16.36
CA ARG A 518 -3.68 3.50 17.32
C ARG A 518 -2.48 4.36 16.93
N MET A 519 -2.05 4.32 15.68
CA MET A 519 -0.93 5.11 15.16
C MET A 519 -1.20 6.61 15.30
N ARG A 520 -2.41 7.06 14.97
CA ARG A 520 -2.84 8.46 15.16
C ARG A 520 -2.79 8.88 16.65
N ASN A 521 -3.24 8.03 17.54
CA ASN A 521 -3.23 8.34 18.98
C ASN A 521 -1.81 8.42 19.54
N ILE A 522 -0.95 7.48 19.20
CA ILE A 522 0.46 7.49 19.58
C ILE A 522 1.12 8.77 19.05
N ALA A 523 0.92 9.09 17.79
CA ALA A 523 1.44 10.29 17.17
C ALA A 523 0.89 11.59 17.82
N THR A 524 -0.37 11.58 18.27
CA THR A 524 -1.02 12.76 18.86
C THR A 524 -0.64 12.97 20.33
N HIS A 525 -0.64 11.91 21.12
CA HIS A 525 -0.52 12.02 22.57
C HIS A 525 0.92 11.83 23.06
N LEU A 526 1.70 11.00 22.36
CA LEU A 526 3.07 10.68 22.73
C LEU A 526 4.12 11.37 21.84
N GLY A 527 3.70 11.92 20.70
CA GLY A 527 4.61 12.61 19.76
C GLY A 527 5.53 11.69 18.96
N PHE A 528 5.31 10.36 19.01
CA PHE A 528 6.12 9.37 18.28
C PHE A 528 5.54 9.05 16.92
N GLU A 529 6.42 8.83 15.94
CA GLU A 529 6.08 8.24 14.66
C GLU A 529 6.34 6.74 14.70
N VAL A 530 5.29 5.95 14.56
CA VAL A 530 5.37 4.48 14.50
C VAL A 530 5.80 4.04 13.11
N SER A 531 6.52 2.93 13.00
CA SER A 531 6.93 2.36 11.71
C SER A 531 5.72 2.16 10.79
N GLY A 532 5.86 2.50 9.48
CA GLY A 532 4.79 2.36 8.48
C GLY A 532 3.72 3.47 8.50
N THR A 533 3.96 4.59 9.19
CA THR A 533 3.00 5.73 9.24
C THR A 533 2.71 6.33 7.85
N ASP A 534 3.65 6.30 6.91
CA ASP A 534 3.48 6.73 5.53
C ASP A 534 2.50 5.86 4.75
N ILE A 535 2.63 4.54 4.90
CA ILE A 535 1.71 3.56 4.29
C ILE A 535 0.32 3.69 4.93
N ALA A 536 0.27 3.85 6.26
CA ALA A 536 -0.96 4.06 7.00
C ALA A 536 -1.71 5.33 6.53
N ALA A 537 -0.99 6.44 6.31
CA ALA A 537 -1.58 7.67 5.80
C ALA A 537 -2.17 7.51 4.39
N ASN A 538 -1.49 6.77 3.50
CA ASN A 538 -2.00 6.45 2.16
C ASN A 538 -3.27 5.58 2.22
N HIS A 539 -3.33 4.60 3.11
CA HIS A 539 -4.55 3.79 3.30
C HIS A 539 -5.72 4.62 3.80
N LEU A 540 -5.46 5.52 4.77
CA LEU A 540 -6.49 6.40 5.31
C LEU A 540 -7.03 7.36 4.26
N HIS A 541 -6.15 7.92 3.42
CA HIS A 541 -6.52 8.70 2.25
C HIS A 541 -7.43 7.91 1.30
N ASN A 542 -7.04 6.69 0.94
CA ASN A 542 -7.85 5.84 0.06
C ASN A 542 -9.23 5.53 0.65
N TYR A 543 -9.34 5.31 1.96
CA TYR A 543 -10.63 5.12 2.62
C TYR A 543 -11.50 6.38 2.58
N PHE A 544 -10.89 7.54 2.79
CA PHE A 544 -11.59 8.81 2.70
C PHE A 544 -12.14 9.04 1.29
N ASP A 545 -11.29 8.93 0.28
CA ASP A 545 -11.69 9.09 -1.11
C ASP A 545 -12.81 8.14 -1.51
N TYR A 546 -12.71 6.90 -1.05
CA TYR A 546 -13.71 5.88 -1.31
C TYR A 546 -15.08 6.24 -0.77
N VAL A 547 -15.15 6.67 0.49
CA VAL A 547 -16.41 7.01 1.15
C VAL A 547 -17.03 8.27 0.56
N VAL A 548 -16.24 9.31 0.35
CA VAL A 548 -16.71 10.56 -0.25
C VAL A 548 -17.20 10.29 -1.68
N ASN A 549 -16.43 9.52 -2.46
CA ASN A 549 -16.85 9.14 -3.82
C ASN A 549 -18.17 8.35 -3.83
N TYR A 550 -18.37 7.43 -2.88
CA TYR A 550 -19.65 6.72 -2.74
C TYR A 550 -20.81 7.68 -2.49
N MET A 551 -20.67 8.63 -1.54
CA MET A 551 -21.71 9.60 -1.23
C MET A 551 -22.03 10.51 -2.41
N LEU A 552 -21.00 10.96 -3.14
CA LEU A 552 -21.17 11.80 -4.32
C LEU A 552 -21.85 11.03 -5.48
N CYS A 553 -21.43 9.81 -5.76
CA CYS A 553 -22.04 8.97 -6.79
C CYS A 553 -23.51 8.67 -6.47
N LYS A 554 -23.86 8.47 -5.20
CA LYS A 554 -25.24 8.28 -4.78
C LYS A 554 -26.07 9.53 -5.08
N SER A 555 -25.56 10.71 -4.75
CA SER A 555 -26.21 11.99 -5.07
C SER A 555 -26.36 12.22 -6.58
N GLU A 556 -25.36 11.84 -7.38
CA GLU A 556 -25.38 11.98 -8.86
C GLU A 556 -26.40 11.04 -9.52
N SER A 557 -26.67 9.88 -8.95
CA SER A 557 -27.65 8.91 -9.47
C SER A 557 -29.11 9.30 -9.22
N GLY A 558 -29.35 10.43 -8.56
CA GLY A 558 -30.69 10.97 -8.26
C GLY A 558 -31.21 10.60 -6.86
N ASP A 559 -30.41 9.86 -6.07
CA ASP A 559 -30.75 9.60 -4.67
C ASP A 559 -30.46 10.84 -3.83
N TYR A 560 -31.47 11.31 -3.07
CA TYR A 560 -31.29 12.47 -2.22
C TYR A 560 -30.52 12.10 -0.94
N VAL A 561 -29.32 12.62 -0.79
CA VAL A 561 -28.48 12.41 0.40
C VAL A 561 -28.84 13.40 1.50
N ILE A 562 -29.72 12.99 2.42
CA ILE A 562 -30.20 13.84 3.53
C ILE A 562 -29.06 14.21 4.48
N SER A 563 -28.32 13.22 4.96
CA SER A 563 -27.17 13.36 5.86
C SER A 563 -26.18 12.22 5.66
N THR A 564 -24.94 12.39 6.12
CA THR A 564 -23.95 11.30 6.14
C THR A 564 -24.41 10.14 7.02
N ALA A 565 -25.11 10.44 8.13
CA ALA A 565 -25.69 9.45 9.02
C ALA A 565 -26.74 8.57 8.33
N THR A 566 -27.61 9.16 7.47
CA THR A 566 -28.60 8.41 6.71
C THR A 566 -27.93 7.44 5.75
N VAL A 567 -26.90 7.86 5.03
CA VAL A 567 -26.15 6.99 4.11
C VAL A 567 -25.51 5.80 4.84
N VAL A 568 -24.95 6.02 6.03
CA VAL A 568 -24.38 4.95 6.85
C VAL A 568 -25.46 4.00 7.37
N PHE A 569 -26.60 4.54 7.81
CA PHE A 569 -27.72 3.74 8.28
C PHE A 569 -28.26 2.83 7.18
N GLU A 570 -28.47 3.37 5.97
CA GLU A 570 -28.87 2.60 4.81
C GLU A 570 -27.86 1.51 4.46
N ALA A 571 -26.56 1.84 4.44
CA ALA A 571 -25.51 0.85 4.16
C ALA A 571 -25.46 -0.28 5.21
N LYS A 572 -25.70 0.03 6.49
CA LYS A 572 -25.80 -0.98 7.56
C LYS A 572 -27.01 -1.90 7.36
N ASN A 573 -28.16 -1.31 7.09
CA ASN A 573 -29.39 -2.04 6.86
C ASN A 573 -29.28 -2.95 5.63
N ASP A 574 -28.77 -2.42 4.53
CA ASP A 574 -28.56 -3.18 3.31
C ASP A 574 -27.59 -4.36 3.53
N ASN A 575 -26.50 -4.15 4.25
CA ASN A 575 -25.58 -5.25 4.59
C ASN A 575 -26.26 -6.32 5.46
N GLN A 576 -27.11 -5.93 6.41
CA GLN A 576 -27.85 -6.88 7.24
C GLN A 576 -28.82 -7.71 6.38
N VAL A 577 -29.60 -7.06 5.53
CA VAL A 577 -30.51 -7.72 4.58
C VAL A 577 -29.74 -8.63 3.63
N TYR A 578 -28.57 -8.17 3.16
CA TYR A 578 -27.72 -8.95 2.28
C TYR A 578 -27.19 -10.22 2.97
N HIS A 579 -26.72 -10.13 4.21
CA HIS A 579 -26.30 -11.31 4.97
C HIS A 579 -27.44 -12.31 5.21
N GLU A 580 -28.67 -11.84 5.44
CA GLU A 580 -29.84 -12.73 5.55
C GLU A 580 -30.12 -13.45 4.23
N LEU A 581 -30.06 -12.73 3.11
CA LEU A 581 -30.23 -13.32 1.77
C LEU A 581 -29.18 -14.41 1.49
N LEU A 582 -27.93 -14.18 1.85
CA LEU A 582 -26.84 -15.14 1.61
C LEU A 582 -26.98 -16.44 2.44
N LYS A 583 -27.80 -16.44 3.51
CA LYS A 583 -28.10 -17.67 4.30
C LYS A 583 -28.90 -18.70 3.51
N GLU A 584 -29.63 -18.32 2.49
CA GLU A 584 -30.32 -19.24 1.59
C GLU A 584 -29.35 -20.18 0.87
N ASN A 585 -28.09 -19.78 0.76
CA ASN A 585 -26.96 -20.56 0.26
C ASN A 585 -27.20 -21.22 -1.11
N GLU A 586 -27.93 -20.55 -1.98
CA GLU A 586 -28.11 -21.01 -3.35
C GLU A 586 -26.82 -20.84 -4.17
N PRO A 587 -26.59 -21.68 -5.18
CA PRO A 587 -25.54 -21.45 -6.16
C PRO A 587 -25.75 -20.14 -6.93
N LEU A 588 -24.67 -19.40 -7.18
CA LEU A 588 -24.72 -18.21 -8.03
C LEU A 588 -25.16 -18.62 -9.45
N SER A 589 -26.19 -17.95 -9.96
CA SER A 589 -26.83 -18.24 -11.23
C SER A 589 -27.23 -16.96 -11.97
N LYS A 590 -27.71 -17.13 -13.21
CA LYS A 590 -28.24 -16.03 -14.01
C LYS A 590 -29.47 -15.37 -13.38
N ASP A 591 -30.24 -16.10 -12.59
CA ASP A 591 -31.50 -15.63 -12.05
C ASP A 591 -31.33 -14.84 -10.74
N ASN A 592 -30.30 -15.17 -9.94
CA ASN A 592 -30.06 -14.54 -8.62
C ASN A 592 -28.83 -13.62 -8.57
N TYR A 593 -28.09 -13.44 -9.67
CA TYR A 593 -26.78 -12.78 -9.61
C TYR A 593 -26.79 -11.34 -9.11
N LEU A 594 -27.83 -10.57 -9.42
CA LEU A 594 -27.90 -9.17 -8.97
C LEU A 594 -27.98 -9.07 -7.46
N SER A 595 -28.90 -9.83 -6.85
CA SER A 595 -29.07 -9.85 -5.39
C SER A 595 -27.91 -10.52 -4.67
N TYR A 596 -27.34 -11.59 -5.24
CA TYR A 596 -26.21 -12.34 -4.65
C TYR A 596 -24.86 -11.62 -4.74
N LEU A 597 -24.63 -10.84 -5.81
CA LEU A 597 -23.38 -10.10 -5.98
C LEU A 597 -23.43 -8.68 -5.41
N PHE A 598 -24.59 -8.05 -5.39
CA PHE A 598 -24.72 -6.63 -5.06
C PHE A 598 -25.68 -6.34 -3.90
N GLY A 599 -26.33 -7.39 -3.35
CA GLY A 599 -27.29 -7.24 -2.26
C GLY A 599 -28.60 -6.58 -2.72
N PRO A 600 -29.35 -5.98 -1.78
CA PRO A 600 -30.67 -5.41 -2.07
C PRO A 600 -30.61 -4.17 -2.98
N ASP A 601 -29.47 -3.46 -3.00
CA ASP A 601 -29.28 -2.29 -3.84
C ASP A 601 -28.73 -2.65 -5.23
N THR A 602 -29.62 -3.10 -6.11
CA THR A 602 -29.27 -3.46 -7.48
C THR A 602 -28.82 -2.25 -8.33
N ASN A 603 -29.06 -1.01 -7.88
CA ASN A 603 -28.61 0.19 -8.55
C ASN A 603 -27.08 0.42 -8.42
N LEU A 604 -26.42 -0.27 -7.50
CA LEU A 604 -24.95 -0.20 -7.37
C LEU A 604 -24.21 -0.43 -8.69
N VAL A 605 -24.74 -1.26 -9.57
CA VAL A 605 -24.14 -1.54 -10.89
C VAL A 605 -24.12 -0.28 -11.77
N LYS A 606 -25.07 0.61 -11.59
CA LYS A 606 -25.18 1.88 -12.34
C LYS A 606 -24.26 2.97 -11.81
N TYR A 607 -23.83 2.89 -10.54
CA TYR A 607 -22.91 3.88 -9.99
C TYR A 607 -21.55 3.78 -10.69
N GLN A 608 -21.13 4.88 -11.27
CA GLN A 608 -19.83 4.96 -11.93
C GLN A 608 -18.74 5.26 -10.90
N PHE A 609 -18.44 4.25 -10.04
CA PHE A 609 -17.27 4.34 -9.18
C PHE A 609 -16.01 4.22 -10.04
N GLU A 610 -15.14 5.21 -9.98
CA GLU A 610 -13.77 5.10 -10.46
C GLU A 610 -12.86 4.82 -9.26
N TYR A 611 -12.04 3.81 -9.39
CA TYR A 611 -11.18 3.32 -8.33
C TYR A 611 -9.71 3.52 -8.71
#